data_80cab5a002d0f3dd5cc6da48bea7aee7
#
_entry.id   80cab5a002d0f3dd5cc6da48bea7aee7
#
_cell.length_a   1.000
_cell.length_b   1.000
_cell.length_c   1.000
_cell.angle_alpha   90.00
_cell.angle_beta   90.00
_cell.angle_gamma   90.00
#
_symmetry.space_group_name_H-M   'P 1'
#
loop_
_entity.id
_entity.type
_entity.pdbx_description
1 polymer ?
#
loop_
_entity_poly.entity_id
_entity_poly.type
_entity_poly.pdbx_seq_one_letter_code
_entity_poly.pdbx_strand_id
1 'polypeptide(L)'
;MKSKYVKRLILLVALVVVLLVCIFALSKAQKDTSRQKTEETKQSASTSNTIDSSDFKLSEKELLKKYPESAHLLIGLKGSEVTLVKEGEEYIEPGAYALDDRVGAVTNIKIKGKVDTSKPGEYKLEYIAKYDKAASKATRKVKVVKADKFDANSSGIPVLMYHYVFSGGDAPSKLDSNFILDSDLEKQLKWLKDNDYYYPSFAELSAYIDGKHSLPKKSVILTFDDGQVGFLNYGIPLLNKYKVPATGFLIGTRYGPDIVKADRSKYVCYQSHSYDMHRAGGNIGHGGRISAMTLEEIEEDLNMAIAMVGNKDAFAYPYGDVTEDGKKAIENCGIDCAFTTQYGKVEKGDDKTELPRIRVLGQAGLEGFISSIK
;
A
#
# COMPACT_ATOMS: atom_id res chain seq x y z
N MET A 1 -67.83 -5.27 31.10
CA MET A 1 -66.79 -5.40 29.99
C MET A 1 -66.09 -4.12 29.65
N LYS A 2 -66.72 -2.95 29.58
CA LYS A 2 -66.08 -1.65 29.18
C LYS A 2 -64.91 -1.20 30.05
N SER A 3 -64.87 -1.48 31.36
CA SER A 3 -63.82 -1.04 32.30
C SER A 3 -62.43 -1.71 32.04
N LYS A 4 -62.38 -2.98 31.62
CA LYS A 4 -61.11 -3.70 31.34
C LYS A 4 -60.42 -3.21 30.08
N TYR A 5 -61.19 -2.81 29.08
CA TYR A 5 -60.62 -2.26 27.82
C TYR A 5 -60.03 -0.88 28.02
N VAL A 6 -60.68 -0.01 28.79
CA VAL A 6 -60.16 1.34 29.12
C VAL A 6 -58.85 1.24 29.91
N LYS A 7 -58.73 0.34 30.90
CA LYS A 7 -57.46 0.14 31.62
C LYS A 7 -56.34 -0.37 30.75
N ARG A 8 -56.65 -1.29 29.81
CA ARG A 8 -55.63 -1.78 28.83
C ARG A 8 -55.20 -0.71 27.86
N LEU A 9 -56.12 0.15 27.40
CA LEU A 9 -55.79 1.25 26.49
C LEU A 9 -54.93 2.29 27.20
N ILE A 10 -55.19 2.64 28.45
CA ILE A 10 -54.37 3.57 29.23
C ILE A 10 -52.96 2.99 29.45
N LEU A 11 -52.84 1.69 29.71
CA LEU A 11 -51.56 1.03 29.90
C LEU A 11 -50.73 1.03 28.60
N LEU A 12 -51.38 0.83 27.43
CA LEU A 12 -50.75 0.84 26.13
C LEU A 12 -50.24 2.24 25.75
N VAL A 13 -51.04 3.26 26.01
CA VAL A 13 -50.65 4.66 25.79
C VAL A 13 -49.48 5.06 26.69
N ALA A 14 -49.50 4.66 27.97
CA ALA A 14 -48.39 4.90 28.88
C ALA A 14 -47.09 4.22 28.42
N LEU A 15 -47.17 2.99 27.87
CA LEU A 15 -46.01 2.26 27.34
C LEU A 15 -45.42 2.93 26.10
N VAL A 16 -46.27 3.42 25.20
CA VAL A 16 -45.87 4.17 24.01
C VAL A 16 -45.18 5.48 24.37
N VAL A 17 -45.72 6.22 25.36
CA VAL A 17 -45.10 7.47 25.82
C VAL A 17 -43.73 7.21 26.46
N VAL A 18 -43.59 6.15 27.27
CA VAL A 18 -42.29 5.76 27.86
C VAL A 18 -41.29 5.39 26.75
N LEU A 19 -41.73 4.65 25.72
CA LEU A 19 -40.86 4.28 24.58
C LEU A 19 -40.39 5.50 23.82
N LEU A 20 -41.27 6.48 23.55
CA LEU A 20 -40.93 7.74 22.87
C LEU A 20 -39.95 8.59 23.69
N VAL A 21 -40.10 8.63 25.01
CA VAL A 21 -39.17 9.33 25.91
C VAL A 21 -37.80 8.65 25.91
N CYS A 22 -37.75 7.33 25.92
CA CYS A 22 -36.51 6.57 25.83
C CYS A 22 -35.80 6.77 24.49
N ILE A 23 -36.53 6.76 23.37
CA ILE A 23 -35.97 7.04 22.03
C ILE A 23 -35.41 8.46 21.97
N PHE A 24 -36.12 9.44 22.53
CA PHE A 24 -35.68 10.83 22.57
C PHE A 24 -34.44 11.01 23.46
N ALA A 25 -34.37 10.34 24.61
CA ALA A 25 -33.21 10.34 25.49
C ALA A 25 -31.98 9.68 24.83
N LEU A 26 -32.18 8.54 24.14
CA LEU A 26 -31.11 7.88 23.36
C LEU A 26 -30.60 8.73 22.19
N SER A 27 -31.51 9.39 21.45
CA SER A 27 -31.10 10.27 20.36
C SER A 27 -30.37 11.52 20.85
N LYS A 28 -30.70 12.03 22.01
CA LYS A 28 -30.01 13.16 22.66
C LYS A 28 -28.62 12.72 23.15
N ALA A 29 -28.51 11.56 23.82
CA ALA A 29 -27.24 11.00 24.27
C ALA A 29 -26.31 10.72 23.08
N GLN A 30 -26.83 10.22 21.95
CA GLN A 30 -26.05 10.02 20.71
C GLN A 30 -25.58 11.32 20.10
N LYS A 31 -26.38 12.39 20.12
CA LYS A 31 -25.97 13.74 19.68
C LYS A 31 -24.94 14.37 20.60
N ASP A 32 -25.04 14.18 21.91
CA ASP A 32 -24.08 14.71 22.87
C ASP A 32 -22.75 13.96 22.80
N THR A 33 -22.76 12.64 22.58
CA THR A 33 -21.56 11.83 22.36
C THR A 33 -20.86 12.18 21.03
N SER A 34 -21.63 12.43 19.96
CA SER A 34 -21.07 12.88 18.69
C SER A 34 -20.51 14.31 18.77
N ARG A 35 -21.12 15.18 19.58
CA ARG A 35 -20.65 16.55 19.80
C ARG A 35 -19.38 16.59 20.66
N GLN A 36 -19.30 15.78 21.74
CA GLN A 36 -18.08 15.62 22.52
C GLN A 36 -16.94 15.02 21.69
N LYS A 37 -17.19 13.99 20.86
CA LYS A 37 -16.19 13.43 19.95
C LYS A 37 -15.71 14.45 18.91
N THR A 38 -16.60 15.36 18.45
CA THR A 38 -16.25 16.42 17.50
C THR A 38 -15.49 17.57 18.16
N GLU A 39 -15.75 17.86 19.43
CA GLU A 39 -15.02 18.89 20.19
C GLU A 39 -13.66 18.36 20.69
N GLU A 40 -13.55 17.12 21.13
CA GLU A 40 -12.27 16.46 21.43
C GLU A 40 -11.39 16.33 20.19
N THR A 41 -11.98 16.01 19.01
CA THR A 41 -11.26 15.98 17.74
C THR A 41 -10.83 17.39 17.28
N LYS A 42 -11.58 18.44 17.63
CA LYS A 42 -11.18 19.83 17.33
C LYS A 42 -10.17 20.40 18.32
N GLN A 43 -10.15 19.95 19.56
CA GLN A 43 -9.18 20.38 20.55
C GLN A 43 -7.83 19.67 20.47
N SER A 44 -7.80 18.43 19.93
CA SER A 44 -6.56 17.73 19.55
C SER A 44 -5.94 18.21 18.23
N ALA A 45 -6.68 18.98 17.42
CA ALA A 45 -6.26 19.44 16.09
C ALA A 45 -5.47 20.76 16.08
N SER A 46 -5.03 21.30 17.24
CA SER A 46 -4.35 22.60 17.28
C SER A 46 -2.84 22.55 17.60
N THR A 47 -2.20 21.38 17.48
CA THR A 47 -0.72 21.33 17.36
C THR A 47 -0.39 21.20 15.86
N SER A 48 0.25 22.23 15.31
CA SER A 48 0.51 22.36 13.89
C SER A 48 1.34 21.19 13.34
N ASN A 49 0.70 20.26 12.63
CA ASN A 49 1.33 19.23 11.78
C ASN A 49 2.04 19.86 10.55
N THR A 50 2.31 21.17 10.57
CA THR A 50 3.00 21.84 9.47
C THR A 50 4.48 21.52 9.49
N ILE A 51 4.97 20.99 8.38
CA ILE A 51 6.40 20.83 8.14
C ILE A 51 6.98 22.17 7.81
N ASP A 52 7.90 22.66 8.66
CA ASP A 52 8.63 23.89 8.44
C ASP A 52 9.74 23.65 7.39
N SER A 53 9.98 24.65 6.54
CA SER A 53 11.08 24.62 5.58
C SER A 53 12.46 24.52 6.23
N SER A 54 12.60 24.95 7.49
CA SER A 54 13.81 24.80 8.29
C SER A 54 14.12 23.35 8.65
N ASP A 55 13.10 22.46 8.76
CA ASP A 55 13.28 21.05 9.10
C ASP A 55 14.07 20.30 8.02
N PHE A 56 13.98 20.73 6.75
CA PHE A 56 14.77 20.14 5.66
C PHE A 56 16.29 20.38 5.82
N LYS A 57 16.70 21.37 6.61
CA LYS A 57 18.11 21.68 6.85
C LYS A 57 18.71 20.80 7.93
N LEU A 58 17.90 20.17 8.76
CA LEU A 58 18.33 19.35 9.87
C LEU A 58 18.74 17.96 9.38
N SER A 59 19.80 17.42 9.98
CA SER A 59 20.15 16.00 9.86
C SER A 59 19.12 15.12 10.59
N GLU A 60 19.10 13.81 10.32
CA GLU A 60 18.25 12.86 11.05
C GLU A 60 18.48 12.92 12.57
N LYS A 61 19.73 13.08 13.01
CA LYS A 61 20.09 13.21 14.42
C LYS A 61 19.54 14.49 15.06
N GLU A 62 19.59 15.60 14.34
CA GLU A 62 19.04 16.88 14.78
C GLU A 62 17.51 16.85 14.80
N LEU A 63 16.87 16.21 13.80
CA LEU A 63 15.44 15.99 13.80
C LEU A 63 15.00 15.16 15.00
N LEU A 64 15.70 14.06 15.32
CA LEU A 64 15.39 13.23 16.49
C LEU A 64 15.54 14.03 17.80
N LYS A 65 16.52 14.95 17.88
CA LYS A 65 16.69 15.84 19.04
C LYS A 65 15.57 16.88 19.14
N LYS A 66 15.14 17.46 18.00
CA LYS A 66 14.04 18.44 17.93
C LYS A 66 12.67 17.80 18.17
N TYR A 67 12.51 16.57 17.70
CA TYR A 67 11.28 15.78 17.77
C TYR A 67 11.55 14.45 18.49
N PRO A 68 11.49 14.41 19.83
CA PRO A 68 11.87 13.22 20.62
C PRO A 68 11.08 11.95 20.27
N GLU A 69 9.86 12.09 19.77
CA GLU A 69 8.99 10.96 19.41
C GLU A 69 9.24 10.43 17.99
N SER A 70 10.30 10.89 17.32
CA SER A 70 10.61 10.46 15.95
C SER A 70 10.98 8.96 15.84
N ALA A 71 11.33 8.30 16.93
CA ALA A 71 11.53 6.85 16.95
C ALA A 71 10.25 6.06 16.57
N HIS A 72 9.07 6.66 16.79
CA HIS A 72 7.78 6.06 16.44
C HIS A 72 7.44 6.20 14.95
N LEU A 73 8.00 7.20 14.26
CA LEU A 73 7.69 7.54 12.88
C LEU A 73 8.81 7.09 11.93
N LEU A 74 8.49 6.15 11.06
CA LEU A 74 9.37 5.68 10.00
C LEU A 74 8.96 6.31 8.67
N ILE A 75 9.93 6.70 7.82
CA ILE A 75 9.72 7.05 6.42
C ILE A 75 10.52 6.11 5.52
N GLY A 76 9.86 5.57 4.47
CA GLY A 76 10.47 4.76 3.42
C GLY A 76 10.26 5.40 2.04
N LEU A 77 11.13 5.07 1.08
CA LEU A 77 11.00 5.49 -0.30
C LEU A 77 10.22 4.45 -1.10
N LYS A 78 9.32 4.87 -1.99
CA LYS A 78 8.68 3.98 -2.95
C LYS A 78 9.66 3.69 -4.08
N GLY A 79 9.85 2.39 -4.40
CA GLY A 79 10.84 1.97 -5.41
C GLY A 79 12.30 2.17 -4.99
N SER A 80 13.19 2.23 -5.96
CA SER A 80 14.64 2.35 -5.76
C SER A 80 15.05 3.61 -5.01
N GLU A 81 16.08 3.53 -4.14
CA GLU A 81 16.68 4.70 -3.47
C GLU A 81 17.36 5.66 -4.46
N VAL A 82 17.80 5.11 -5.61
CA VAL A 82 18.36 5.88 -6.74
C VAL A 82 17.41 5.75 -7.91
N THR A 83 16.71 6.83 -8.24
CA THR A 83 15.87 6.89 -9.45
C THR A 83 16.74 7.16 -10.68
N LEU A 84 16.53 6.40 -11.74
CA LEU A 84 17.21 6.56 -13.04
C LEU A 84 16.24 7.22 -14.02
N VAL A 85 16.64 8.35 -14.60
CA VAL A 85 15.84 9.09 -15.58
C VAL A 85 16.64 9.25 -16.85
N LYS A 86 16.02 8.97 -17.98
CA LYS A 86 16.62 9.23 -19.27
C LYS A 86 16.60 10.73 -19.58
N GLU A 87 17.72 11.27 -20.05
CA GLU A 87 17.85 12.68 -20.44
C GLU A 87 16.71 13.10 -21.38
N GLY A 88 16.06 14.22 -21.07
CA GLY A 88 14.97 14.79 -21.85
C GLY A 88 13.58 14.21 -21.55
N GLU A 89 13.46 13.12 -20.80
CA GLU A 89 12.15 12.62 -20.35
C GLU A 89 11.68 13.38 -19.09
N GLU A 90 10.37 13.42 -18.87
CA GLU A 90 9.78 13.99 -17.65
C GLU A 90 10.21 13.20 -16.41
N TYR A 91 10.56 13.90 -15.35
CA TYR A 91 10.79 13.26 -14.06
C TYR A 91 9.47 12.82 -13.44
N ILE A 92 9.29 11.53 -13.30
CA ILE A 92 8.17 10.95 -12.56
C ILE A 92 8.57 10.81 -11.10
N GLU A 93 7.85 11.47 -10.20
CA GLU A 93 8.12 11.40 -8.77
C GLU A 93 7.66 10.04 -8.19
N PRO A 94 8.58 9.17 -7.73
CA PRO A 94 8.21 7.85 -7.22
C PRO A 94 7.49 7.92 -5.87
N GLY A 95 7.69 8.99 -5.10
CA GLY A 95 7.07 9.19 -3.81
C GLY A 95 7.76 8.50 -2.64
N ALA A 96 7.15 8.68 -1.47
CA ALA A 96 7.56 8.08 -0.21
C ALA A 96 6.30 7.67 0.58
N TYR A 97 6.47 6.86 1.61
CA TYR A 97 5.43 6.50 2.57
C TYR A 97 5.95 6.67 3.99
N ALA A 98 5.04 6.88 4.93
CA ALA A 98 5.42 6.97 6.33
C ALA A 98 4.46 6.18 7.22
N LEU A 99 5.01 5.54 8.23
CA LEU A 99 4.32 4.65 9.16
C LEU A 99 4.68 5.03 10.59
N ASP A 100 3.69 5.27 11.43
CA ASP A 100 3.85 5.49 12.87
C ASP A 100 3.26 4.29 13.63
N ASP A 101 3.99 3.77 14.63
CA ASP A 101 3.58 2.56 15.36
C ASP A 101 2.33 2.75 16.24
N ARG A 102 1.89 3.99 16.43
CA ARG A 102 0.71 4.34 17.23
C ARG A 102 -0.55 4.49 16.38
N VAL A 103 -0.42 5.08 15.17
CA VAL A 103 -1.56 5.45 14.32
C VAL A 103 -1.59 4.76 12.97
N GLY A 104 -0.49 4.11 12.54
CA GLY A 104 -0.38 3.47 11.23
C GLY A 104 0.13 4.44 10.17
N ALA A 105 -0.52 4.49 9.01
CA ALA A 105 -0.08 5.29 7.88
C ALA A 105 -0.16 6.81 8.16
N VAL A 106 0.90 7.54 7.77
CA VAL A 106 1.01 9.00 7.87
C VAL A 106 1.20 9.57 6.47
N THR A 107 0.25 10.39 6.03
CA THR A 107 0.24 10.96 4.66
C THR A 107 0.84 12.35 4.57
N ASN A 108 1.14 13.01 5.71
CA ASN A 108 1.77 14.33 5.73
C ASN A 108 3.26 14.21 5.41
N ILE A 109 3.58 14.11 4.13
CA ILE A 109 4.95 14.05 3.61
C ILE A 109 5.18 15.24 2.68
N LYS A 110 6.27 15.97 2.89
CA LYS A 110 6.70 17.05 2.00
C LYS A 110 8.00 16.68 1.31
N ILE A 111 8.15 17.15 0.09
CA ILE A 111 9.31 16.91 -0.77
C ILE A 111 10.00 18.23 -1.05
N LYS A 112 11.34 18.24 -0.99
CA LYS A 112 12.20 19.36 -1.35
C LYS A 112 13.29 18.93 -2.31
N GLY A 113 13.55 19.76 -3.29
CA GLY A 113 14.53 19.56 -4.35
C GLY A 113 13.90 19.77 -5.71
N LYS A 114 14.73 19.76 -6.74
CA LYS A 114 14.30 19.82 -8.14
C LYS A 114 15.23 18.98 -8.97
N VAL A 115 14.70 18.37 -10.02
CA VAL A 115 15.43 17.60 -11.03
C VAL A 115 15.33 18.33 -12.36
N ASP A 116 16.47 18.61 -12.99
CA ASP A 116 16.55 19.15 -14.34
C ASP A 116 16.93 18.00 -15.30
N THR A 117 15.93 17.39 -15.90
CA THR A 117 16.13 16.22 -16.77
C THR A 117 16.78 16.56 -18.11
N SER A 118 16.89 17.84 -18.46
CA SER A 118 17.64 18.29 -19.65
C SER A 118 19.16 18.22 -19.46
N LYS A 119 19.64 17.97 -18.24
CA LYS A 119 21.06 17.94 -17.88
C LYS A 119 21.43 16.63 -17.21
N PRO A 120 22.24 15.77 -17.85
CA PRO A 120 22.80 14.59 -17.19
C PRO A 120 23.56 14.95 -15.91
N GLY A 121 23.34 14.19 -14.85
CA GLY A 121 23.96 14.45 -13.56
C GLY A 121 23.22 13.79 -12.40
N GLU A 122 23.66 14.08 -11.18
CA GLU A 122 23.01 13.61 -9.95
C GLU A 122 22.28 14.75 -9.25
N TYR A 123 21.04 14.48 -8.89
CA TYR A 123 20.16 15.38 -8.14
C TYR A 123 19.76 14.74 -6.83
N LYS A 124 19.37 15.55 -5.86
CA LYS A 124 18.95 15.11 -4.54
C LYS A 124 17.55 15.63 -4.22
N LEU A 125 16.68 14.73 -3.80
CA LEU A 125 15.37 15.06 -3.22
C LEU A 125 15.34 14.62 -1.76
N GLU A 126 14.77 15.46 -0.93
CA GLU A 126 14.60 15.23 0.50
C GLU A 126 13.12 15.14 0.82
N TYR A 127 12.73 14.11 1.58
CA TYR A 127 11.37 13.85 2.03
C TYR A 127 11.33 14.00 3.54
N ILE A 128 10.34 14.70 4.05
CA ILE A 128 10.07 14.76 5.48
C ILE A 128 8.62 14.36 5.72
N ALA A 129 8.42 13.34 6.56
CA ALA A 129 7.15 12.99 7.16
C ALA A 129 7.04 13.64 8.53
N LYS A 130 5.84 14.10 8.89
CA LYS A 130 5.55 14.64 10.22
C LYS A 130 4.21 14.20 10.73
N TYR A 131 4.20 13.75 11.98
CA TYR A 131 2.99 13.45 12.73
C TYR A 131 3.17 13.87 14.18
N ASP A 132 2.28 14.74 14.67
CA ASP A 132 2.34 15.34 16.03
C ASP A 132 3.74 15.86 16.36
N LYS A 133 4.39 15.28 17.35
CA LYS A 133 5.76 15.63 17.82
C LYS A 133 6.85 14.76 17.21
N ALA A 134 6.54 13.99 16.17
CA ALA A 134 7.49 13.15 15.46
C ALA A 134 7.77 13.70 14.05
N ALA A 135 9.02 13.63 13.60
CA ALA A 135 9.43 13.91 12.23
C ALA A 135 10.51 12.94 11.78
N SER A 136 10.41 12.44 10.56
CA SER A 136 11.38 11.51 9.97
C SER A 136 11.76 11.95 8.56
N LYS A 137 13.01 11.71 8.16
CA LYS A 137 13.59 12.19 6.90
C LYS A 137 14.13 11.03 6.07
N ALA A 138 13.90 11.10 4.76
CA ALA A 138 14.55 10.23 3.78
C ALA A 138 15.14 11.08 2.65
N THR A 139 16.11 10.51 1.94
CA THR A 139 16.77 11.16 0.80
C THR A 139 16.79 10.22 -0.39
N ARG A 140 16.34 10.72 -1.54
CA ARG A 140 16.42 10.03 -2.83
C ARG A 140 17.50 10.70 -3.67
N LYS A 141 18.36 9.90 -4.30
CA LYS A 141 19.20 10.35 -5.42
C LYS A 141 18.43 10.16 -6.72
N VAL A 142 18.55 11.12 -7.62
CA VAL A 142 18.03 11.01 -8.98
C VAL A 142 19.22 11.16 -9.93
N LYS A 143 19.45 10.17 -10.77
CA LYS A 143 20.51 10.19 -11.77
C LYS A 143 19.89 10.35 -13.16
N VAL A 144 20.10 11.51 -13.77
CA VAL A 144 19.77 11.76 -15.17
C VAL A 144 20.88 11.18 -16.02
N VAL A 145 20.56 10.16 -16.80
CA VAL A 145 21.49 9.42 -17.67
C VAL A 145 21.35 9.95 -19.08
N LYS A 146 22.48 10.18 -19.78
CA LYS A 146 22.46 10.60 -21.19
C LYS A 146 21.59 9.67 -22.02
N ALA A 147 20.82 10.24 -22.95
CA ALA A 147 19.84 9.49 -23.75
C ALA A 147 20.46 8.31 -24.51
N ASP A 148 21.69 8.49 -25.05
CA ASP A 148 22.46 7.46 -25.78
C ASP A 148 23.11 6.39 -24.88
N LYS A 149 23.05 6.58 -23.53
CA LYS A 149 23.60 5.66 -22.52
C LYS A 149 22.53 4.99 -21.68
N PHE A 150 21.27 5.37 -21.87
CA PHE A 150 20.17 4.78 -21.13
C PHE A 150 19.73 3.46 -21.79
N ASP A 151 20.05 2.33 -21.16
CA ASP A 151 19.61 0.99 -21.60
C ASP A 151 18.17 0.74 -21.15
N ALA A 152 17.22 1.09 -22.03
CA ALA A 152 15.78 1.02 -21.74
C ALA A 152 15.23 -0.40 -21.86
N ASN A 153 14.23 -0.71 -21.03
CA ASN A 153 13.46 -1.93 -21.12
C ASN A 153 12.59 -1.92 -22.41
N SER A 154 12.58 -3.06 -23.09
CA SER A 154 11.78 -3.31 -24.31
C SER A 154 11.05 -4.65 -24.28
N SER A 155 11.09 -5.38 -23.16
CA SER A 155 10.54 -6.75 -23.02
C SER A 155 9.46 -6.86 -21.93
N GLY A 156 8.87 -5.73 -21.54
CA GLY A 156 7.91 -5.65 -20.44
C GLY A 156 8.57 -5.69 -19.05
N ILE A 157 7.82 -5.27 -18.04
CA ILE A 157 8.26 -5.18 -16.65
C ILE A 157 7.68 -6.36 -15.86
N PRO A 158 8.50 -7.28 -15.33
CA PRO A 158 8.02 -8.33 -14.45
C PRO A 158 7.57 -7.74 -13.12
N VAL A 159 6.29 -7.95 -12.77
CA VAL A 159 5.73 -7.69 -11.45
C VAL A 159 5.55 -9.04 -10.76
N LEU A 160 6.35 -9.30 -9.74
CA LEU A 160 6.44 -10.60 -9.09
C LEU A 160 5.38 -10.73 -8.01
N MET A 161 4.63 -11.83 -8.02
CA MET A 161 3.59 -12.15 -7.05
C MET A 161 4.06 -13.28 -6.14
N TYR A 162 4.41 -12.92 -4.91
CA TYR A 162 4.65 -13.83 -3.79
C TYR A 162 3.45 -13.88 -2.87
N HIS A 163 3.37 -14.91 -1.99
CA HIS A 163 2.37 -15.00 -0.93
C HIS A 163 3.03 -15.41 0.39
N TYR A 164 3.30 -16.70 0.58
CA TYR A 164 3.71 -17.27 1.86
C TYR A 164 5.21 -17.53 1.91
N VAL A 165 5.91 -16.86 2.81
CA VAL A 165 7.31 -17.17 3.12
C VAL A 165 7.31 -18.08 4.35
N PHE A 166 8.08 -19.17 4.35
CA PHE A 166 8.22 -20.05 5.50
C PHE A 166 9.69 -20.35 5.78
N SER A 167 10.02 -20.63 7.03
CA SER A 167 11.33 -21.14 7.43
C SER A 167 11.31 -22.66 7.52
N GLY A 168 12.47 -23.30 7.39
CA GLY A 168 12.57 -24.76 7.46
C GLY A 168 12.01 -25.38 8.76
N GLY A 169 11.98 -24.59 9.87
CA GLY A 169 11.38 -25.00 11.14
C GLY A 169 9.85 -24.92 11.17
N ASP A 170 9.26 -24.10 10.30
CA ASP A 170 7.81 -23.81 10.25
C ASP A 170 7.17 -24.29 8.94
N ALA A 171 7.75 -25.30 8.31
CA ALA A 171 7.27 -25.80 7.03
C ALA A 171 5.82 -26.28 7.15
N PRO A 172 4.89 -25.76 6.31
CA PRO A 172 3.52 -26.22 6.31
C PRO A 172 3.41 -27.68 5.87
N SER A 173 2.42 -28.39 6.37
CA SER A 173 2.19 -29.81 6.06
C SER A 173 1.92 -30.08 4.58
N LYS A 174 1.45 -29.08 3.85
CA LYS A 174 1.20 -29.12 2.40
C LYS A 174 1.71 -27.84 1.76
N LEU A 175 2.64 -27.99 0.85
CA LEU A 175 3.17 -26.90 0.03
C LEU A 175 2.47 -26.87 -1.33
N ASP A 176 2.16 -25.68 -1.78
CA ASP A 176 1.71 -25.40 -3.15
C ASP A 176 2.55 -24.29 -3.79
N SER A 177 2.15 -23.80 -4.95
CA SER A 177 2.89 -22.80 -5.72
C SER A 177 3.00 -21.44 -5.03
N ASN A 178 2.24 -21.18 -3.94
CA ASN A 178 2.27 -19.91 -3.23
C ASN A 178 3.35 -19.85 -2.12
N PHE A 179 3.95 -21.01 -1.76
CA PHE A 179 4.92 -21.08 -0.69
C PHE A 179 6.35 -20.98 -1.21
N ILE A 180 7.17 -20.16 -0.56
CA ILE A 180 8.60 -20.06 -0.81
C ILE A 180 9.38 -20.20 0.50
N LEU A 181 10.44 -21.01 0.48
CA LEU A 181 11.37 -21.11 1.62
C LEU A 181 12.16 -19.81 1.77
N ASP A 182 12.36 -19.35 3.00
CA ASP A 182 13.08 -18.11 3.32
C ASP A 182 14.49 -18.08 2.69
N SER A 183 15.21 -19.20 2.72
CA SER A 183 16.54 -19.30 2.11
C SER A 183 16.51 -19.25 0.58
N ASP A 184 15.40 -19.62 -0.08
CA ASP A 184 15.26 -19.50 -1.53
C ASP A 184 14.85 -18.08 -1.92
N LEU A 185 13.99 -17.43 -1.13
CA LEU A 185 13.74 -15.99 -1.26
C LEU A 185 15.05 -15.19 -1.10
N GLU A 186 15.88 -15.55 -0.10
CA GLU A 186 17.16 -14.90 0.12
C GLU A 186 18.09 -14.99 -1.10
N LYS A 187 18.19 -16.19 -1.72
CA LYS A 187 18.98 -16.38 -2.96
C LYS A 187 18.47 -15.49 -4.10
N GLN A 188 17.14 -15.37 -4.26
CA GLN A 188 16.52 -14.51 -5.27
C GLN A 188 16.84 -13.04 -5.02
N LEU A 189 16.64 -12.54 -3.79
CA LEU A 189 16.95 -11.15 -3.42
C LEU A 189 18.43 -10.81 -3.60
N LYS A 190 19.31 -11.72 -3.18
CA LYS A 190 20.75 -11.58 -3.38
C LYS A 190 21.09 -11.51 -4.88
N TRP A 191 20.53 -12.40 -5.69
CA TRP A 191 20.77 -12.42 -7.12
C TRP A 191 20.30 -11.13 -7.80
N LEU A 192 19.10 -10.63 -7.48
CA LEU A 192 18.61 -9.35 -7.99
C LEU A 192 19.56 -8.21 -7.65
N LYS A 193 20.06 -8.19 -6.41
CA LYS A 193 21.01 -7.16 -5.94
C LYS A 193 22.35 -7.25 -6.64
N ASP A 194 22.92 -8.45 -6.75
CA ASP A 194 24.21 -8.69 -7.40
C ASP A 194 24.19 -8.43 -8.92
N ASN A 195 23.00 -8.39 -9.52
CA ASN A 195 22.79 -8.11 -10.94
C ASN A 195 22.28 -6.69 -11.22
N ASP A 196 22.28 -5.79 -10.23
CA ASP A 196 21.92 -4.38 -10.35
C ASP A 196 20.50 -4.16 -10.90
N TYR A 197 19.51 -4.93 -10.42
CA TYR A 197 18.11 -4.71 -10.78
C TYR A 197 17.60 -3.40 -10.23
N TYR A 198 16.84 -2.69 -11.06
CA TYR A 198 16.12 -1.49 -10.72
C TYR A 198 14.69 -1.86 -10.23
N TYR A 199 14.20 -1.15 -9.23
CA TYR A 199 12.89 -1.39 -8.64
C TYR A 199 12.02 -0.15 -8.90
N PRO A 200 11.21 -0.14 -9.98
CA PRO A 200 10.31 0.99 -10.24
C PRO A 200 9.25 1.13 -9.15
N SER A 201 8.82 2.36 -8.90
CA SER A 201 7.55 2.63 -8.21
C SER A 201 6.36 2.38 -9.14
N PHE A 202 5.15 2.32 -8.60
CA PHE A 202 3.95 2.21 -9.43
C PHE A 202 3.67 3.47 -10.23
N ALA A 203 4.06 4.65 -9.75
CA ALA A 203 4.00 5.89 -10.54
C ALA A 203 4.89 5.82 -11.79
N GLU A 204 6.12 5.30 -11.65
CA GLU A 204 7.02 5.07 -12.80
C GLU A 204 6.47 3.99 -13.73
N LEU A 205 5.90 2.90 -13.18
CA LEU A 205 5.26 1.84 -13.97
C LEU A 205 4.06 2.38 -14.75
N SER A 206 3.20 3.15 -14.11
CA SER A 206 2.03 3.78 -14.76
C SER A 206 2.45 4.70 -15.92
N ALA A 207 3.49 5.51 -15.72
CA ALA A 207 4.04 6.36 -16.77
C ALA A 207 4.73 5.56 -17.90
N TYR A 208 5.34 4.41 -17.58
CA TYR A 208 5.90 3.48 -18.57
C TYR A 208 4.78 2.87 -19.43
N ILE A 209 3.69 2.44 -18.84
CA ILE A 209 2.50 1.91 -19.56
C ILE A 209 1.96 2.96 -20.52
N ASP A 210 1.88 4.22 -20.09
CA ASP A 210 1.44 5.36 -20.93
C ASP A 210 2.45 5.71 -22.04
N GLY A 211 3.62 5.09 -22.08
CA GLY A 211 4.69 5.43 -23.04
C GLY A 211 5.40 6.76 -22.77
N LYS A 212 5.15 7.37 -21.58
CA LYS A 212 5.70 8.68 -21.18
C LYS A 212 7.05 8.59 -20.46
N HIS A 213 7.43 7.40 -20.00
CA HIS A 213 8.64 7.18 -19.21
C HIS A 213 9.35 5.89 -19.62
N SER A 214 10.67 5.93 -19.66
CA SER A 214 11.50 4.77 -19.93
C SER A 214 12.01 4.17 -18.61
N LEU A 215 11.84 2.87 -18.45
CA LEU A 215 12.42 2.12 -17.33
C LEU A 215 13.71 1.42 -17.75
N PRO A 216 14.69 1.26 -16.83
CA PRO A 216 15.90 0.50 -17.11
C PRO A 216 15.60 -0.93 -17.54
N LYS A 217 16.46 -1.51 -18.39
CA LYS A 217 16.30 -2.86 -18.93
C LYS A 217 16.12 -3.93 -17.85
N LYS A 218 16.90 -3.86 -16.79
CA LYS A 218 16.80 -4.76 -15.65
C LYS A 218 15.88 -4.16 -14.58
N SER A 219 14.59 -4.05 -14.86
CA SER A 219 13.58 -3.57 -13.92
C SER A 219 12.70 -4.71 -13.43
N VAL A 220 12.34 -4.71 -12.14
CA VAL A 220 11.45 -5.69 -11.51
C VAL A 220 10.71 -5.07 -10.33
N ILE A 221 9.45 -5.44 -10.12
CA ILE A 221 8.66 -5.05 -8.94
C ILE A 221 8.35 -6.33 -8.14
N LEU A 222 8.58 -6.29 -6.83
CA LEU A 222 8.25 -7.38 -5.92
C LEU A 222 6.97 -7.06 -5.17
N THR A 223 6.00 -7.98 -5.20
CA THR A 223 4.75 -7.86 -4.45
C THR A 223 4.49 -9.12 -3.62
N PHE A 224 3.97 -8.94 -2.40
CA PHE A 224 3.60 -10.00 -1.47
C PHE A 224 2.14 -9.81 -1.08
N ASP A 225 1.29 -10.79 -1.40
CA ASP A 225 -0.14 -10.69 -1.15
C ASP A 225 -0.51 -11.22 0.25
N ASP A 226 -1.69 -10.85 0.73
CA ASP A 226 -2.38 -11.30 1.95
C ASP A 226 -1.84 -10.79 3.29
N GLY A 227 -0.63 -10.26 3.39
CA GLY A 227 -0.03 -9.87 4.68
C GLY A 227 0.21 -11.05 5.62
N GLN A 228 0.65 -12.19 5.09
CA GLN A 228 0.83 -13.44 5.85
C GLN A 228 1.93 -13.35 6.89
N VAL A 229 1.74 -14.07 8.01
CA VAL A 229 2.68 -14.09 9.14
C VAL A 229 4.11 -14.45 8.71
N GLY A 230 4.27 -15.38 7.78
CA GLY A 230 5.58 -15.75 7.26
C GLY A 230 6.25 -14.64 6.45
N PHE A 231 5.46 -13.86 5.66
CA PHE A 231 5.98 -12.67 5.01
C PHE A 231 6.46 -11.64 6.04
N LEU A 232 5.68 -11.40 7.11
CA LEU A 232 6.04 -10.46 8.16
C LEU A 232 7.30 -10.90 8.92
N ASN A 233 7.38 -12.18 9.31
CA ASN A 233 8.45 -12.71 10.16
C ASN A 233 9.73 -13.05 9.41
N TYR A 234 9.67 -13.45 8.13
CA TYR A 234 10.82 -13.90 7.36
C TYR A 234 11.07 -13.04 6.12
N GLY A 235 10.02 -12.66 5.39
CA GLY A 235 10.13 -11.86 4.17
C GLY A 235 10.64 -10.44 4.44
N ILE A 236 9.98 -9.68 5.33
CA ILE A 236 10.37 -8.30 5.67
C ILE A 236 11.81 -8.21 6.18
N PRO A 237 12.28 -9.05 7.11
CA PRO A 237 13.69 -9.05 7.52
C PRO A 237 14.69 -9.27 6.38
N LEU A 238 14.39 -10.15 5.42
CA LEU A 238 15.24 -10.38 4.26
C LEU A 238 15.24 -9.16 3.31
N LEU A 239 14.08 -8.56 3.05
CA LEU A 239 13.97 -7.33 2.26
C LEU A 239 14.77 -6.19 2.90
N ASN A 240 14.70 -6.04 4.22
CA ASN A 240 15.50 -5.08 4.98
C ASN A 240 17.01 -5.36 4.88
N LYS A 241 17.41 -6.64 5.01
CA LYS A 241 18.81 -7.08 4.92
C LYS A 241 19.44 -6.72 3.58
N TYR A 242 18.73 -7.00 2.49
CA TYR A 242 19.20 -6.75 1.12
C TYR A 242 18.86 -5.37 0.60
N LYS A 243 18.08 -4.57 1.34
CA LYS A 243 17.58 -3.24 0.93
C LYS A 243 16.85 -3.30 -0.40
N VAL A 244 16.00 -4.31 -0.57
CA VAL A 244 15.18 -4.51 -1.76
C VAL A 244 13.79 -3.95 -1.51
N PRO A 245 13.35 -2.93 -2.28
CA PRO A 245 11.99 -2.42 -2.18
C PRO A 245 10.96 -3.46 -2.60
N ALA A 246 9.89 -3.56 -1.83
CA ALA A 246 8.76 -4.43 -2.14
C ALA A 246 7.45 -3.81 -1.70
N THR A 247 6.35 -4.37 -2.18
CA THR A 247 4.99 -4.01 -1.81
C THR A 247 4.33 -5.15 -1.04
N GLY A 248 3.73 -4.85 0.11
CA GLY A 248 2.83 -5.77 0.80
C GLY A 248 1.39 -5.38 0.50
N PHE A 249 0.63 -6.23 -0.19
CA PHE A 249 -0.80 -6.04 -0.39
C PHE A 249 -1.57 -6.61 0.81
N LEU A 250 -2.18 -5.73 1.61
CA LEU A 250 -2.82 -6.09 2.87
C LEU A 250 -4.33 -6.20 2.76
N ILE A 251 -4.90 -7.20 3.43
CA ILE A 251 -6.33 -7.39 3.62
C ILE A 251 -6.75 -6.68 4.90
N GLY A 252 -7.68 -5.71 4.82
CA GLY A 252 -8.10 -4.90 5.96
C GLY A 252 -8.60 -5.71 7.14
N THR A 253 -9.53 -6.64 6.90
CA THR A 253 -10.14 -7.49 7.94
C THR A 253 -9.23 -8.60 8.47
N ARG A 254 -8.04 -8.79 7.88
CA ARG A 254 -7.03 -9.78 8.32
C ARG A 254 -5.84 -9.09 8.98
N TYR A 255 -6.10 -8.37 10.07
CA TYR A 255 -5.09 -7.65 10.87
C TYR A 255 -4.37 -6.51 10.11
N GLY A 256 -4.91 -6.05 8.95
CA GLY A 256 -4.29 -4.99 8.16
C GLY A 256 -3.90 -3.75 8.96
N PRO A 257 -4.80 -3.16 9.80
CA PRO A 257 -4.46 -2.01 10.64
C PRO A 257 -3.34 -2.26 11.66
N ASP A 258 -3.26 -3.49 12.21
CA ASP A 258 -2.22 -3.87 13.17
C ASP A 258 -0.88 -4.07 12.49
N ILE A 259 -0.86 -4.70 11.29
CA ILE A 259 0.34 -4.89 10.47
C ILE A 259 0.95 -3.54 10.10
N VAL A 260 0.13 -2.58 9.64
CA VAL A 260 0.61 -1.23 9.27
C VAL A 260 1.31 -0.53 10.44
N LYS A 261 0.91 -0.80 11.68
CA LYS A 261 1.54 -0.25 12.90
C LYS A 261 2.77 -1.05 13.34
N ALA A 262 2.65 -2.37 13.40
CA ALA A 262 3.65 -3.24 14.02
C ALA A 262 4.82 -3.58 13.08
N ASP A 263 4.52 -3.90 11.81
CA ASP A 263 5.50 -4.47 10.86
C ASP A 263 6.05 -3.41 9.90
N ARG A 264 6.59 -2.32 10.47
CA ARG A 264 7.11 -1.18 9.71
C ARG A 264 8.48 -1.47 9.10
N SER A 265 8.66 -1.11 7.84
CA SER A 265 9.91 -1.25 7.11
C SER A 265 10.21 -0.02 6.26
N LYS A 266 11.50 0.29 6.03
CA LYS A 266 11.93 1.30 5.05
C LYS A 266 11.90 0.77 3.61
N TYR A 267 11.70 -0.52 3.43
CA TYR A 267 11.76 -1.20 2.14
C TYR A 267 10.45 -1.90 1.76
N VAL A 268 9.44 -1.88 2.63
CA VAL A 268 8.12 -2.44 2.33
C VAL A 268 7.06 -1.36 2.43
N CYS A 269 6.48 -0.99 1.29
CA CYS A 269 5.33 -0.11 1.20
C CYS A 269 4.05 -0.95 1.20
N TYR A 270 3.08 -0.60 2.04
CA TYR A 270 1.80 -1.29 2.06
C TYR A 270 0.81 -0.67 1.07
N GLN A 271 0.07 -1.53 0.37
CA GLN A 271 -0.97 -1.22 -0.59
C GLN A 271 -2.19 -2.09 -0.32
N SER A 272 -3.30 -1.83 -1.01
CA SER A 272 -4.58 -2.49 -0.78
C SER A 272 -4.67 -3.87 -1.47
N HIS A 273 -5.06 -4.90 -0.69
CA HIS A 273 -5.62 -6.17 -1.18
C HIS A 273 -7.10 -6.28 -0.80
N SER A 274 -7.83 -5.17 -0.88
CA SER A 274 -9.17 -4.90 -0.36
C SER A 274 -9.24 -4.72 1.16
N TYR A 275 -10.34 -4.18 1.65
CA TYR A 275 -10.63 -4.18 3.08
C TYR A 275 -11.29 -5.49 3.51
N ASP A 276 -12.40 -5.90 2.85
CA ASP A 276 -13.19 -7.11 3.17
C ASP A 276 -13.60 -7.95 1.94
N MET A 277 -13.18 -7.59 0.72
CA MET A 277 -13.53 -8.36 -0.48
C MET A 277 -12.79 -9.70 -0.59
N HIS A 278 -11.73 -9.94 0.20
CA HIS A 278 -10.93 -11.17 0.12
C HIS A 278 -11.64 -12.34 0.81
N ARG A 279 -12.82 -12.68 0.30
CA ARG A 279 -13.64 -13.82 0.75
C ARG A 279 -14.50 -14.35 -0.40
N ALA A 280 -14.94 -15.60 -0.26
CA ALA A 280 -15.88 -16.21 -1.19
C ALA A 280 -17.25 -15.49 -1.18
N GLY A 281 -18.02 -15.67 -2.22
CA GLY A 281 -19.39 -15.14 -2.33
C GLY A 281 -19.73 -14.60 -3.72
N GLY A 282 -18.77 -14.66 -4.65
CA GLY A 282 -18.96 -14.33 -6.05
C GLY A 282 -19.24 -15.53 -6.94
N ASN A 283 -19.42 -15.27 -8.22
CA ASN A 283 -19.84 -16.26 -9.24
C ASN A 283 -18.97 -16.23 -10.52
N ILE A 284 -17.85 -15.53 -10.50
CA ILE A 284 -16.85 -15.50 -11.59
C ILE A 284 -15.50 -15.98 -11.09
N GLY A 285 -14.60 -16.31 -11.99
CA GLY A 285 -13.20 -16.65 -11.71
C GLY A 285 -13.07 -17.70 -10.60
N HIS A 286 -12.44 -17.32 -9.51
CA HIS A 286 -12.26 -18.16 -8.31
C HIS A 286 -13.37 -17.97 -7.26
N GLY A 287 -14.43 -17.24 -7.58
CA GLY A 287 -15.58 -17.01 -6.71
C GLY A 287 -15.36 -15.91 -5.67
N GLY A 288 -14.48 -14.98 -5.94
CA GLY A 288 -14.24 -13.80 -5.10
C GLY A 288 -15.48 -12.90 -5.00
N ARG A 289 -15.68 -12.30 -3.80
CA ARG A 289 -16.86 -11.51 -3.48
C ARG A 289 -17.12 -10.34 -4.43
N ILE A 290 -16.09 -9.80 -5.05
CA ILE A 290 -16.19 -8.60 -5.92
C ILE A 290 -17.29 -8.71 -6.98
N SER A 291 -17.52 -9.91 -7.53
CA SER A 291 -18.55 -10.14 -8.56
C SER A 291 -20.00 -10.14 -8.05
N ALA A 292 -20.19 -10.08 -6.74
CA ALA A 292 -21.49 -9.98 -6.08
C ALA A 292 -21.70 -8.62 -5.39
N MET A 293 -20.84 -7.63 -5.68
CA MET A 293 -20.90 -6.28 -5.11
C MET A 293 -21.32 -5.27 -6.17
N THR A 294 -21.99 -4.19 -5.72
CA THR A 294 -22.25 -3.04 -6.58
C THR A 294 -21.00 -2.16 -6.68
N LEU A 295 -20.99 -1.24 -7.65
CA LEU A 295 -19.90 -0.27 -7.80
C LEU A 295 -19.64 0.50 -6.50
N GLU A 296 -20.69 0.99 -5.85
CA GLU A 296 -20.61 1.77 -4.61
C GLU A 296 -20.01 0.95 -3.46
N GLU A 297 -20.40 -0.33 -3.33
CA GLU A 297 -19.85 -1.23 -2.31
C GLU A 297 -18.35 -1.52 -2.55
N ILE A 298 -17.92 -1.64 -3.82
CA ILE A 298 -16.51 -1.82 -4.17
C ILE A 298 -15.72 -0.54 -3.84
N GLU A 299 -16.23 0.63 -4.22
CA GLU A 299 -15.58 1.92 -3.92
C GLU A 299 -15.45 2.16 -2.40
N GLU A 300 -16.46 1.81 -1.62
CA GLU A 300 -16.41 1.91 -0.16
C GLU A 300 -15.31 1.01 0.42
N ASP A 301 -15.23 -0.26 0.01
CA ASP A 301 -14.19 -1.19 0.45
C ASP A 301 -12.78 -0.71 0.07
N LEU A 302 -12.60 -0.24 -1.18
CA LEU A 302 -11.33 0.32 -1.64
C LEU A 302 -10.92 1.57 -0.83
N ASN A 303 -11.85 2.49 -0.57
CA ASN A 303 -11.57 3.69 0.20
C ASN A 303 -11.20 3.39 1.66
N MET A 304 -11.85 2.38 2.28
CA MET A 304 -11.47 1.90 3.61
C MET A 304 -10.03 1.34 3.61
N ALA A 305 -9.68 0.55 2.62
CA ALA A 305 -8.35 -0.02 2.49
C ALA A 305 -7.28 1.05 2.19
N ILE A 306 -7.56 2.02 1.31
CA ILE A 306 -6.69 3.17 1.02
C ILE A 306 -6.44 3.98 2.30
N ALA A 307 -7.48 4.25 3.09
CA ALA A 307 -7.34 4.98 4.35
C ALA A 307 -6.45 4.21 5.35
N MET A 308 -6.57 2.88 5.40
CA MET A 308 -5.76 2.02 6.27
C MET A 308 -4.27 2.04 5.90
N VAL A 309 -3.94 1.88 4.62
CA VAL A 309 -2.54 1.81 4.17
C VAL A 309 -1.93 3.17 3.84
N GLY A 310 -2.76 4.22 3.70
CA GLY A 310 -2.33 5.59 3.37
C GLY A 310 -1.77 5.74 1.96
N ASN A 311 -2.02 4.80 1.08
CA ASN A 311 -1.52 4.75 -0.30
C ASN A 311 -2.61 4.26 -1.25
N LYS A 312 -2.57 4.75 -2.50
CA LYS A 312 -3.45 4.35 -3.59
C LYS A 312 -2.71 4.14 -4.91
N ASP A 313 -1.41 3.87 -4.84
CA ASP A 313 -0.62 3.68 -6.05
C ASP A 313 -0.90 2.32 -6.71
N ALA A 314 -1.33 1.33 -5.91
CA ALA A 314 -1.62 0.01 -6.43
C ALA A 314 -2.71 -0.73 -5.65
N PHE A 315 -3.34 -1.66 -6.34
CA PHE A 315 -4.30 -2.62 -5.81
C PHE A 315 -4.03 -4.01 -6.38
N ALA A 316 -4.21 -5.06 -5.58
CA ALA A 316 -4.26 -6.43 -6.08
C ALA A 316 -5.67 -6.99 -5.87
N TYR A 317 -6.29 -7.47 -6.95
CA TYR A 317 -7.61 -8.08 -6.87
C TYR A 317 -7.56 -9.37 -6.06
N PRO A 318 -8.41 -9.53 -5.02
CA PRO A 318 -8.57 -10.80 -4.34
C PRO A 318 -8.86 -11.94 -5.33
N TYR A 319 -8.11 -13.03 -5.23
CA TYR A 319 -8.15 -14.18 -6.15
C TYR A 319 -7.80 -13.86 -7.61
N GLY A 320 -7.57 -12.60 -7.96
CA GLY A 320 -7.40 -12.11 -9.33
C GLY A 320 -8.72 -11.91 -10.10
N ASP A 321 -9.86 -11.97 -9.41
CA ASP A 321 -11.18 -11.81 -10.02
C ASP A 321 -11.47 -10.34 -10.34
N VAL A 322 -11.76 -10.02 -11.58
CA VAL A 322 -12.02 -8.67 -12.10
C VAL A 322 -13.45 -8.57 -12.64
N THR A 323 -14.10 -7.43 -12.41
CA THR A 323 -15.40 -7.07 -12.99
C THR A 323 -15.32 -5.68 -13.62
N GLU A 324 -16.25 -5.35 -14.52
CA GLU A 324 -16.34 -4.00 -15.09
C GLU A 324 -16.57 -2.93 -14.00
N ASP A 325 -17.42 -3.23 -13.00
CA ASP A 325 -17.60 -2.34 -11.86
C ASP A 325 -16.32 -2.26 -11.00
N GLY A 326 -15.55 -3.35 -10.88
CA GLY A 326 -14.25 -3.35 -10.23
C GLY A 326 -13.25 -2.42 -10.94
N LYS A 327 -13.14 -2.49 -12.27
CA LYS A 327 -12.28 -1.58 -13.05
C LYS A 327 -12.68 -0.12 -12.87
N LYS A 328 -13.98 0.16 -12.97
CA LYS A 328 -14.53 1.50 -12.79
C LYS A 328 -14.27 2.04 -11.37
N ALA A 329 -14.38 1.20 -10.35
CA ALA A 329 -14.05 1.57 -8.97
C ALA A 329 -12.56 1.92 -8.81
N ILE A 330 -11.64 1.18 -9.47
CA ILE A 330 -10.21 1.49 -9.50
C ILE A 330 -9.98 2.90 -10.06
N GLU A 331 -10.62 3.23 -11.19
CA GLU A 331 -10.54 4.56 -11.81
C GLU A 331 -11.11 5.66 -10.89
N ASN A 332 -12.31 5.44 -10.35
CA ASN A 332 -13.01 6.41 -9.49
C ASN A 332 -12.26 6.70 -8.17
N CYS A 333 -11.64 5.68 -7.57
CA CYS A 333 -10.80 5.84 -6.38
C CYS A 333 -9.43 6.44 -6.71
N GLY A 334 -9.06 6.54 -7.99
CA GLY A 334 -7.80 7.08 -8.48
C GLY A 334 -6.62 6.20 -8.10
N ILE A 335 -6.75 4.88 -8.26
CA ILE A 335 -5.67 3.91 -8.08
C ILE A 335 -4.88 3.83 -9.39
N ASP A 336 -3.55 3.96 -9.32
CA ASP A 336 -2.70 4.06 -10.51
C ASP A 336 -2.53 2.73 -11.26
N CYS A 337 -2.46 1.60 -10.54
CA CYS A 337 -2.23 0.26 -11.10
C CYS A 337 -3.03 -0.80 -10.33
N ALA A 338 -3.81 -1.64 -11.03
CA ALA A 338 -4.50 -2.77 -10.42
C ALA A 338 -4.05 -4.10 -11.04
N PHE A 339 -3.76 -5.08 -10.20
CA PHE A 339 -3.11 -6.32 -10.57
C PHE A 339 -4.02 -7.53 -10.40
N THR A 340 -3.98 -8.41 -11.39
CA THR A 340 -4.64 -9.70 -11.40
C THR A 340 -3.67 -10.85 -11.03
N THR A 341 -4.12 -12.09 -11.21
CA THR A 341 -3.27 -13.28 -11.18
C THR A 341 -2.93 -13.79 -12.59
N GLN A 342 -3.32 -13.06 -13.64
CA GLN A 342 -2.98 -13.39 -15.01
C GLN A 342 -1.45 -13.38 -15.17
N TYR A 343 -0.91 -14.42 -15.80
CA TYR A 343 0.52 -14.55 -15.99
C TYR A 343 0.99 -13.68 -17.16
N GLY A 344 1.98 -12.83 -16.89
CA GLY A 344 2.58 -11.97 -17.91
C GLY A 344 3.48 -10.89 -17.30
N LYS A 345 4.17 -10.16 -18.17
CA LYS A 345 4.86 -8.92 -17.85
C LYS A 345 3.99 -7.74 -18.22
N VAL A 346 4.15 -6.64 -17.52
CA VAL A 346 3.46 -5.39 -17.83
C VAL A 346 4.13 -4.72 -19.02
N GLU A 347 3.34 -4.39 -20.02
CA GLU A 347 3.81 -3.79 -21.27
C GLU A 347 3.27 -2.37 -21.48
N LYS A 348 3.81 -1.65 -22.44
CA LYS A 348 3.27 -0.35 -22.83
C LYS A 348 1.91 -0.52 -23.49
N GLY A 349 0.95 0.28 -23.05
CA GLY A 349 -0.42 0.26 -23.56
C GLY A 349 -1.35 -0.73 -22.86
N ASP A 350 -0.86 -1.46 -21.84
CA ASP A 350 -1.71 -2.34 -21.03
C ASP A 350 -2.81 -1.55 -20.30
N ASP A 351 -3.93 -2.22 -20.04
CA ASP A 351 -5.00 -1.69 -19.19
C ASP A 351 -4.56 -1.68 -17.73
N LYS A 352 -4.33 -0.46 -17.18
CA LYS A 352 -3.87 -0.28 -15.80
C LYS A 352 -4.83 -0.82 -14.74
N THR A 353 -6.07 -1.13 -15.12
CA THR A 353 -7.08 -1.67 -14.22
C THR A 353 -7.06 -3.19 -14.10
N GLU A 354 -6.25 -3.90 -14.91
CA GLU A 354 -6.19 -5.38 -14.92
C GLU A 354 -4.81 -5.96 -15.31
N LEU A 355 -3.76 -5.40 -14.76
CA LEU A 355 -2.36 -5.72 -15.09
C LEU A 355 -1.99 -7.17 -14.73
N PRO A 356 -1.16 -7.84 -15.58
CA PRO A 356 -0.65 -9.18 -15.30
C PRO A 356 0.47 -9.16 -14.25
N ARG A 357 0.74 -10.34 -13.66
CA ARG A 357 1.89 -10.56 -12.78
C ARG A 357 2.55 -11.90 -13.05
N ILE A 358 3.78 -12.05 -12.63
CA ILE A 358 4.52 -13.31 -12.64
C ILE A 358 4.40 -13.96 -11.26
N ARG A 359 3.65 -15.07 -11.15
CA ARG A 359 3.61 -15.87 -9.93
C ARG A 359 4.97 -16.52 -9.71
N VAL A 360 5.59 -16.25 -8.56
CA VAL A 360 6.84 -16.87 -8.18
C VAL A 360 6.56 -18.25 -7.59
N LEU A 361 7.02 -19.28 -8.31
CA LEU A 361 6.89 -20.67 -7.88
C LEU A 361 8.03 -21.01 -6.93
N GLY A 362 7.77 -21.17 -5.64
CA GLY A 362 8.81 -21.41 -4.64
C GLY A 362 9.66 -22.67 -4.92
N GLN A 363 9.07 -23.68 -5.57
CA GLN A 363 9.77 -24.94 -5.91
C GLN A 363 10.61 -24.86 -7.19
N ALA A 364 10.51 -23.75 -7.97
CA ALA A 364 11.25 -23.62 -9.24
C ALA A 364 12.76 -23.35 -9.05
N GLY A 365 13.19 -23.07 -7.82
CA GLY A 365 14.57 -22.71 -7.50
C GLY A 365 15.03 -21.39 -8.14
N LEU A 366 16.32 -21.08 -7.98
CA LEU A 366 16.87 -19.80 -8.47
C LEU A 366 16.87 -19.72 -10.01
N GLU A 367 17.19 -20.81 -10.71
CA GLU A 367 17.23 -20.82 -12.19
C GLU A 367 15.85 -20.62 -12.80
N GLY A 368 14.82 -21.28 -12.25
CA GLY A 368 13.44 -21.08 -12.67
C GLY A 368 12.98 -19.63 -12.42
N PHE A 369 13.34 -19.04 -11.30
CA PHE A 369 13.11 -17.64 -10.99
C PHE A 369 13.77 -16.71 -12.03
N ILE A 370 15.06 -16.91 -12.31
CA ILE A 370 15.81 -16.12 -13.29
C ILE A 370 15.17 -16.22 -14.68
N SER A 371 14.73 -17.40 -15.07
CA SER A 371 14.08 -17.62 -16.37
C SER A 371 12.73 -16.92 -16.48
N SER A 372 11.97 -16.82 -15.38
CA SER A 372 10.66 -16.19 -15.38
C SER A 372 10.70 -14.66 -15.53
N ILE A 373 11.81 -14.03 -15.15
CA ILE A 373 11.95 -12.55 -15.20
C ILE A 373 12.73 -12.03 -16.39
N LYS A 374 13.43 -12.91 -17.13
CA LYS A 374 14.15 -12.57 -18.38
C LYS A 374 13.19 -12.52 -19.55
#